data_7e99e1d3e96a821404c9fbfaaee326f6
#
_entry.id   7e99e1d3e96a821404c9fbfaaee326f6
#
_cell.length_a   1.000
_cell.length_b   1.000
_cell.length_c   1.000
_cell.angle_alpha   90.00
_cell.angle_beta   90.00
_cell.angle_gamma   90.00
#
_symmetry.space_group_name_H-M   'P 1'
#
loop_
_entity.id
_entity.type
_entity.pdbx_description
1 polymer ?
#
loop_
_entity_poly.entity_id
_entity_poly.type
_entity_poly.pdbx_seq_one_letter_code
_entity_poly.pdbx_strand_id
1 'polypeptide(L)'
;MNAHGTTAMVSALIRLREALQDTALPLDVPDAEQYRATKTEMVDQLEDYVLPRLIQIDAPLLAVVGGSTGAGKSTLVNSIVGARVTEPGVLRPTTRSPVLVHNPADAEWFTGARILPHLARTTGATDDTGNLHLVPHEAVPQGLAILDAPDIDSVEEANRSIAAELLAAADLWLFVTSAARYADQVPWGFLKAAAERSTAVAIVLDRTAPEAVAEVAGHLGRMLTSRGLRDSPLFVVEEGPLDDDGLLPPNSVAEVRSWLHTLAADADARSAVVKQTLDGAIRSLARRSHDVADASKAQAAMVSRLRQAVDDAYDEAIAQVDKASADGTLLRGEVLARWQEFVGTGELLKSLETRVGWIRDRVVNAVKGKPQQAERVTVAVESGLESLIVEHAEAAAERAEASWRSTKAGQDLVEDSGAGLGRASRGFRADVERAVREWQHDVLTLVREEGADKRTTARFLALGVNGLGIALMIVVFAHTAGALVGAEAGVAAGSAVIGQKLLEAVFGDQAVRRLAERARQDLEVRVRELLDTERRRYLDVLDGLGVEEGHADRIRAVAREVDDIRFAAVEAAASPPEPEESAT
;
A
#
# COMPACT_ATOMS: atom_id res chain seq x y z
N MET A 1 9.29 11.68 33.56
CA MET A 1 10.29 12.04 32.50
C MET A 1 10.83 13.42 32.82
N ASN A 2 12.16 13.62 32.71
CA ASN A 2 12.73 14.97 32.74
C ASN A 2 12.51 15.68 31.37
N ALA A 3 12.71 17.00 31.30
CA ALA A 3 12.45 17.79 30.08
C ALA A 3 13.16 17.25 28.82
N HIS A 4 14.36 16.69 28.99
CA HIS A 4 15.14 16.09 27.89
C HIS A 4 14.47 14.80 27.37
N GLY A 5 14.00 13.93 28.25
CA GLY A 5 13.27 12.70 27.87
C GLY A 5 11.93 13.00 27.20
N THR A 6 11.22 14.06 27.63
CA THR A 6 9.98 14.49 26.97
C THR A 6 10.21 14.96 25.54
N THR A 7 11.26 15.77 25.30
CA THR A 7 11.62 16.24 23.96
C THR A 7 12.00 15.07 23.03
N ALA A 8 12.79 14.11 23.52
CA ALA A 8 13.15 12.91 22.76
C ALA A 8 11.92 12.08 22.39
N MET A 9 11.01 11.86 23.34
CA MET A 9 9.75 11.13 23.11
C MET A 9 8.88 11.83 22.05
N VAL A 10 8.65 13.14 22.17
CA VAL A 10 7.87 13.90 21.19
C VAL A 10 8.49 13.76 19.80
N SER A 11 9.82 13.87 19.68
CA SER A 11 10.50 13.73 18.39
C SER A 11 10.37 12.32 17.80
N ALA A 12 10.46 11.27 18.62
CA ALA A 12 10.28 9.89 18.17
C ALA A 12 8.83 9.62 17.73
N LEU A 13 7.84 10.14 18.46
CA LEU A 13 6.42 9.99 18.10
C LEU A 13 6.04 10.78 16.84
N ILE A 14 6.64 11.94 16.59
CA ILE A 14 6.47 12.65 15.31
C ILE A 14 7.00 11.80 14.16
N ARG A 15 8.19 11.20 14.29
CA ARG A 15 8.72 10.29 13.26
C ARG A 15 7.85 9.05 13.07
N LEU A 16 7.25 8.52 14.15
CA LEU A 16 6.32 7.39 14.06
C LEU A 16 5.08 7.78 13.27
N ARG A 17 4.50 8.94 13.57
CA ARG A 17 3.35 9.47 12.81
C ARG A 17 3.68 9.60 11.32
N GLU A 18 4.80 10.24 10.99
CA GLU A 18 5.25 10.40 9.60
C GLU A 18 5.44 9.05 8.91
N ALA A 19 6.11 8.10 9.57
CA ALA A 19 6.30 6.76 9.02
C ALA A 19 4.97 6.03 8.76
N LEU A 20 3.97 6.20 9.64
CA LEU A 20 2.63 5.65 9.45
C LEU A 20 1.90 6.35 8.29
N GLN A 21 1.95 7.67 8.22
CA GLN A 21 1.30 8.46 7.15
C GLN A 21 1.85 8.11 5.77
N ASP A 22 3.17 8.03 5.63
CA ASP A 22 3.87 7.69 4.38
C ASP A 22 3.59 6.26 3.90
N THR A 23 3.16 5.36 4.80
CA THR A 23 2.94 3.96 4.47
C THR A 23 1.65 3.76 3.69
N ALA A 24 1.76 3.38 2.43
CA ALA A 24 0.63 3.01 1.58
C ALA A 24 0.22 1.55 1.77
N LEU A 25 -1.10 1.30 1.89
CA LEU A 25 -1.70 -0.04 1.99
C LEU A 25 -2.84 -0.18 0.94
N PRO A 26 -2.56 0.00 -0.36
CA PRO A 26 -3.61 0.08 -1.38
C PRO A 26 -4.22 -1.26 -1.76
N LEU A 27 -3.43 -2.35 -1.72
CA LEU A 27 -3.85 -3.66 -2.22
C LEU A 27 -4.81 -4.37 -1.27
N ASP A 28 -5.77 -5.10 -1.84
CA ASP A 28 -6.69 -5.95 -1.09
C ASP A 28 -6.03 -7.32 -0.80
N VAL A 29 -5.15 -7.28 0.22
CA VAL A 29 -4.54 -8.48 0.83
C VAL A 29 -5.32 -8.86 2.10
N PRO A 30 -5.15 -10.07 2.65
CA PRO A 30 -5.85 -10.47 3.87
C PRO A 30 -5.76 -9.40 4.97
N ASP A 31 -6.89 -9.10 5.58
CA ASP A 31 -7.04 -8.11 6.67
C ASP A 31 -6.63 -6.65 6.32
N ALA A 32 -6.49 -6.32 5.04
CA ALA A 32 -6.04 -4.99 4.59
C ALA A 32 -6.93 -3.85 5.12
N GLU A 33 -8.26 -4.03 5.11
CA GLU A 33 -9.21 -3.02 5.61
C GLU A 33 -9.01 -2.75 7.10
N GLN A 34 -8.83 -3.81 7.90
CA GLN A 34 -8.55 -3.70 9.33
C GLN A 34 -7.25 -2.94 9.59
N TYR A 35 -6.19 -3.22 8.83
CA TYR A 35 -4.91 -2.53 9.00
C TYR A 35 -4.95 -1.07 8.53
N ARG A 36 -5.72 -0.75 7.48
CA ARG A 36 -5.98 0.64 7.07
C ARG A 36 -6.68 1.41 8.19
N ALA A 37 -7.74 0.84 8.77
CA ALA A 37 -8.45 1.43 9.91
C ALA A 37 -7.51 1.58 11.12
N THR A 38 -6.75 0.54 11.47
CA THR A 38 -5.77 0.58 12.56
C THR A 38 -4.73 1.69 12.35
N LYS A 39 -4.18 1.82 11.14
CA LYS A 39 -3.23 2.89 10.80
C LYS A 39 -3.85 4.28 11.01
N THR A 40 -5.06 4.50 10.49
CA THR A 40 -5.78 5.77 10.64
C THR A 40 -6.01 6.11 12.10
N GLU A 41 -6.56 5.18 12.88
CA GLU A 41 -6.75 5.37 14.32
C GLU A 41 -5.46 5.69 15.09
N MET A 42 -4.33 5.12 14.68
CA MET A 42 -3.03 5.39 15.33
C MET A 42 -2.53 6.79 15.00
N VAL A 43 -2.69 7.23 13.76
CA VAL A 43 -2.33 8.60 13.35
C VAL A 43 -3.21 9.61 14.09
N ASP A 44 -4.52 9.41 14.10
CA ASP A 44 -5.47 10.28 14.80
C ASP A 44 -5.15 10.35 16.30
N GLN A 45 -4.87 9.20 16.94
CA GLN A 45 -4.50 9.15 18.35
C GLN A 45 -3.20 9.91 18.65
N LEU A 46 -2.21 9.85 17.74
CA LEU A 46 -0.97 10.63 17.85
C LEU A 46 -1.23 12.14 17.74
N GLU A 47 -2.06 12.55 16.79
CA GLU A 47 -2.32 13.96 16.49
C GLU A 47 -3.28 14.60 17.50
N ASP A 48 -4.32 13.89 17.90
CA ASP A 48 -5.41 14.47 18.71
C ASP A 48 -5.16 14.35 20.22
N TYR A 49 -4.38 13.37 20.66
CA TYR A 49 -4.16 13.14 22.08
C TYR A 49 -2.69 13.10 22.49
N VAL A 50 -1.89 12.16 21.97
CA VAL A 50 -0.59 11.84 22.57
C VAL A 50 0.40 13.00 22.41
N LEU A 51 0.56 13.56 21.22
CA LEU A 51 1.48 14.67 20.96
C LEU A 51 1.05 15.96 21.68
N PRO A 52 -0.21 16.42 21.56
CA PRO A 52 -0.67 17.60 22.30
C PRO A 52 -0.54 17.42 23.82
N ARG A 53 -0.86 16.26 24.36
CA ARG A 53 -0.84 16.01 25.80
C ARG A 53 0.57 15.92 26.37
N LEU A 54 1.52 15.36 25.64
CA LEU A 54 2.94 15.38 26.02
C LEU A 54 3.53 16.80 26.08
N ILE A 55 3.11 17.66 25.16
CA ILE A 55 3.57 19.05 25.10
C ILE A 55 2.92 19.90 26.23
N GLN A 56 1.70 19.54 26.62
CA GLN A 56 0.86 20.29 27.58
C GLN A 56 0.44 19.41 28.75
N ILE A 57 1.39 18.84 29.46
CA ILE A 57 1.11 17.93 30.58
C ILE A 57 0.36 18.62 31.73
N ASP A 58 0.50 19.94 31.86
CA ASP A 58 -0.15 20.77 32.88
C ASP A 58 -1.58 21.21 32.51
N ALA A 59 -2.07 20.86 31.31
CA ALA A 59 -3.45 21.15 30.92
C ALA A 59 -4.45 20.47 31.86
N PRO A 60 -5.65 21.04 32.05
CA PRO A 60 -6.70 20.43 32.85
C PRO A 60 -6.96 18.98 32.44
N LEU A 61 -7.24 18.12 33.42
CA LEU A 61 -7.59 16.72 33.18
C LEU A 61 -8.95 16.65 32.47
N LEU A 62 -8.98 16.00 31.31
CA LEU A 62 -10.20 15.81 30.54
C LEU A 62 -10.90 14.50 30.96
N ALA A 63 -11.97 14.61 31.73
CA ALA A 63 -12.83 13.51 32.10
C ALA A 63 -13.98 13.39 31.10
N VAL A 64 -13.99 12.32 30.29
CA VAL A 64 -15.05 12.09 29.31
C VAL A 64 -16.09 11.13 29.88
N VAL A 65 -17.35 11.55 29.88
CA VAL A 65 -18.50 10.76 30.32
C VAL A 65 -19.06 10.02 29.12
N GLY A 66 -18.78 8.72 29.06
CA GLY A 66 -19.21 7.85 27.96
C GLY A 66 -20.10 6.70 28.48
N GLY A 67 -20.85 6.08 27.58
CA GLY A 67 -21.71 4.95 27.94
C GLY A 67 -22.90 4.80 26.98
N SER A 68 -23.71 3.77 27.25
CA SER A 68 -24.84 3.41 26.38
C SER A 68 -25.94 4.46 26.35
N THR A 69 -26.73 4.41 25.30
CA THR A 69 -27.97 5.19 25.16
C THR A 69 -28.89 4.98 26.35
N GLY A 70 -29.28 6.06 26.98
CA GLY A 70 -30.22 6.01 28.13
C GLY A 70 -29.58 5.53 29.44
N ALA A 71 -28.24 5.42 29.53
CA ALA A 71 -27.54 5.09 30.78
C ALA A 71 -27.55 6.21 31.83
N GLY A 72 -27.98 7.44 31.48
CA GLY A 72 -28.06 8.55 32.42
C GLY A 72 -26.92 9.56 32.35
N LYS A 73 -26.04 9.51 31.31
CA LYS A 73 -24.83 10.37 31.20
C LYS A 73 -25.08 11.85 31.44
N SER A 74 -25.93 12.49 30.63
CA SER A 74 -26.22 13.92 30.74
C SER A 74 -26.89 14.30 32.06
N THR A 75 -27.77 13.44 32.60
CA THR A 75 -28.34 13.62 33.92
C THR A 75 -27.26 13.56 35.00
N LEU A 76 -26.34 12.61 34.92
CA LEU A 76 -25.20 12.48 35.82
C LEU A 76 -24.30 13.72 35.76
N VAL A 77 -23.94 14.21 34.56
CA VAL A 77 -23.12 15.41 34.37
C VAL A 77 -23.79 16.62 35.00
N ASN A 78 -25.06 16.86 34.70
CA ASN A 78 -25.84 17.94 35.30
C ASN A 78 -25.87 17.87 36.82
N SER A 79 -26.06 16.66 37.35
CA SER A 79 -26.14 16.44 38.80
C SER A 79 -24.77 16.59 39.52
N ILE A 80 -23.66 16.18 38.84
CA ILE A 80 -22.31 16.43 39.35
C ILE A 80 -22.01 17.93 39.41
N VAL A 81 -22.37 18.66 38.36
CA VAL A 81 -22.18 20.13 38.28
C VAL A 81 -23.16 20.85 39.19
N GLY A 82 -24.34 20.29 39.42
CA GLY A 82 -25.41 20.92 40.20
C GLY A 82 -26.21 22.00 39.45
N ALA A 83 -26.14 21.93 38.12
CA ALA A 83 -26.86 22.82 37.19
C ALA A 83 -27.14 22.11 35.86
N ARG A 84 -28.17 22.55 35.15
CA ARG A 84 -28.48 22.02 33.82
C ARG A 84 -27.54 22.61 32.77
N VAL A 85 -26.41 21.96 32.53
CA VAL A 85 -25.35 22.36 31.59
C VAL A 85 -25.41 21.60 30.26
N THR A 86 -26.08 20.46 30.24
CA THR A 86 -26.35 19.64 29.06
C THR A 86 -27.83 19.25 29.01
N GLU A 87 -28.35 18.98 27.83
CA GLU A 87 -29.75 18.64 27.65
C GLU A 87 -29.98 17.11 27.64
N PRO A 88 -30.52 16.55 28.73
CA PRO A 88 -30.95 15.15 28.74
C PRO A 88 -32.20 15.02 27.85
N GLY A 89 -32.07 14.39 26.68
CA GLY A 89 -33.20 14.23 25.76
C GLY A 89 -34.05 13.00 26.03
N VAL A 90 -35.37 13.08 25.79
CA VAL A 90 -36.30 11.95 25.83
C VAL A 90 -36.43 11.30 24.45
N LEU A 91 -36.16 12.04 23.38
CA LEU A 91 -36.18 11.57 21.99
C LEU A 91 -34.76 11.11 21.58
N ARG A 92 -34.64 9.92 21.03
CA ARG A 92 -33.36 9.31 20.62
C ARG A 92 -32.97 9.70 19.19
N PRO A 93 -31.66 9.99 18.90
CA PRO A 93 -30.53 10.15 19.82
C PRO A 93 -30.64 11.45 20.63
N THR A 94 -30.19 11.41 21.91
CA THR A 94 -30.48 12.44 22.88
C THR A 94 -29.42 13.56 22.92
N THR A 95 -28.16 13.25 22.73
CA THR A 95 -27.06 14.21 22.70
C THR A 95 -26.38 14.11 21.33
N ARG A 96 -26.46 15.17 20.52
CA ARG A 96 -25.85 15.20 19.19
C ARG A 96 -24.49 15.85 19.21
N SER A 97 -24.37 17.02 19.87
CA SER A 97 -23.10 17.73 20.06
C SER A 97 -22.50 17.42 21.42
N PRO A 98 -21.19 17.14 21.52
CA PRO A 98 -20.50 17.04 22.80
C PRO A 98 -20.52 18.38 23.55
N VAL A 99 -20.68 18.29 24.89
CA VAL A 99 -20.71 19.43 25.79
C VAL A 99 -19.53 19.35 26.77
N LEU A 100 -18.63 20.34 26.72
CA LEU A 100 -17.49 20.46 27.61
C LEU A 100 -17.77 21.48 28.71
N VAL A 101 -17.85 21.02 29.95
CA VAL A 101 -18.01 21.87 31.12
C VAL A 101 -16.65 22.06 31.79
N HIS A 102 -16.23 23.31 32.00
CA HIS A 102 -14.92 23.65 32.55
C HIS A 102 -14.98 24.82 33.53
N ASN A 103 -13.96 24.91 34.39
CA ASN A 103 -13.83 26.10 35.23
C ASN A 103 -13.55 27.35 34.35
N PRO A 104 -14.16 28.51 34.62
CA PRO A 104 -13.87 29.76 33.89
C PRO A 104 -12.38 30.12 33.84
N ALA A 105 -11.61 29.80 34.89
CA ALA A 105 -10.17 30.05 34.95
C ALA A 105 -9.36 29.18 33.94
N ASP A 106 -9.92 28.08 33.49
CA ASP A 106 -9.28 27.14 32.55
C ASP A 106 -9.71 27.38 31.08
N ALA A 107 -10.49 28.44 30.81
CA ALA A 107 -11.08 28.70 29.48
C ALA A 107 -10.06 28.78 28.34
N GLU A 108 -8.85 29.28 28.60
CA GLU A 108 -7.78 29.38 27.58
C GLU A 108 -7.36 28.04 26.99
N TRP A 109 -7.51 26.95 27.76
CA TRP A 109 -7.18 25.60 27.31
C TRP A 109 -8.16 25.06 26.26
N PHE A 110 -9.44 25.48 26.31
CA PHE A 110 -10.52 24.90 25.53
C PHE A 110 -11.02 25.80 24.38
N THR A 111 -10.76 27.11 24.43
CA THR A 111 -11.20 28.07 23.41
C THR A 111 -10.42 27.95 22.10
N GLY A 112 -9.18 27.43 22.13
CA GLY A 112 -8.35 27.21 20.96
C GLY A 112 -8.46 25.79 20.40
N ALA A 113 -7.72 25.50 19.33
CA ALA A 113 -7.64 24.17 18.70
C ALA A 113 -6.61 23.24 19.37
N ARG A 114 -6.34 23.41 20.67
CA ARG A 114 -5.33 22.62 21.41
C ARG A 114 -5.80 21.25 21.84
N ILE A 115 -7.09 21.13 22.14
CA ILE A 115 -7.75 19.89 22.58
C ILE A 115 -8.91 19.66 21.62
N LEU A 116 -9.04 18.49 21.05
CA LEU A 116 -10.04 18.14 20.04
C LEU A 116 -10.06 19.13 18.85
N PRO A 117 -8.97 19.26 18.09
CA PRO A 117 -8.79 20.31 17.07
C PRO A 117 -9.82 20.25 15.94
N HIS A 118 -10.39 19.07 15.67
CA HIS A 118 -11.37 18.86 14.60
C HIS A 118 -12.78 19.37 14.93
N LEU A 119 -13.08 19.63 16.21
CA LEU A 119 -14.39 20.12 16.61
C LEU A 119 -14.42 21.65 16.65
N ALA A 120 -15.36 22.26 15.96
CA ALA A 120 -15.57 23.71 16.00
C ALA A 120 -16.12 24.13 17.37
N ARG A 121 -15.63 25.25 17.94
CA ARG A 121 -16.07 25.75 19.28
C ARG A 121 -17.34 26.55 19.15
N THR A 122 -18.33 26.25 20.01
CA THR A 122 -19.57 27.01 20.11
C THR A 122 -19.87 27.38 21.56
N THR A 123 -20.52 28.52 21.77
CA THR A 123 -20.99 28.97 23.10
C THR A 123 -22.49 28.75 23.27
N GLY A 124 -23.16 28.18 22.28
CA GLY A 124 -24.58 27.85 22.31
C GLY A 124 -24.81 26.39 21.92
N ALA A 125 -25.87 25.79 22.43
CA ALA A 125 -26.28 24.44 22.08
C ALA A 125 -26.53 24.35 20.55
N THR A 126 -26.04 23.30 19.94
CA THR A 126 -26.20 23.02 18.52
C THR A 126 -26.48 21.54 18.32
N ASP A 127 -27.19 21.20 17.25
CA ASP A 127 -27.45 19.82 16.85
C ASP A 127 -26.35 19.24 15.92
N ASP A 128 -25.32 20.04 15.62
CA ASP A 128 -24.22 19.62 14.74
C ASP A 128 -23.14 18.89 15.53
N THR A 129 -22.94 17.63 15.19
CA THR A 129 -21.95 16.74 15.82
C THR A 129 -20.51 17.19 15.64
N GLY A 130 -20.21 18.01 14.62
CA GLY A 130 -18.88 18.63 14.39
C GLY A 130 -18.54 19.78 15.33
N ASN A 131 -19.42 20.13 16.28
CA ASN A 131 -19.23 21.23 17.19
C ASN A 131 -19.03 20.76 18.65
N LEU A 132 -18.14 21.43 19.36
CA LEU A 132 -17.93 21.29 20.80
C LEU A 132 -18.56 22.47 21.52
N HIS A 133 -19.60 22.24 22.31
CA HIS A 133 -20.25 23.27 23.11
C HIS A 133 -19.47 23.49 24.40
N LEU A 134 -18.92 24.68 24.58
CA LEU A 134 -18.17 25.09 25.77
C LEU A 134 -19.08 25.73 26.79
N VAL A 135 -19.13 25.20 28.01
CA VAL A 135 -19.93 25.72 29.15
C VAL A 135 -19.01 26.05 30.31
N PRO A 136 -18.67 27.33 30.56
CA PRO A 136 -17.92 27.70 31.75
C PRO A 136 -18.83 27.61 33.00
N HIS A 137 -18.38 26.91 34.05
CA HIS A 137 -19.13 26.75 35.29
C HIS A 137 -18.21 26.63 36.51
N GLU A 138 -18.45 27.48 37.54
CA GLU A 138 -17.60 27.55 38.73
C GLU A 138 -17.65 26.30 39.62
N ALA A 139 -18.71 25.52 39.54
CA ALA A 139 -18.82 24.25 40.30
C ALA A 139 -17.85 23.15 39.81
N VAL A 140 -17.31 23.29 38.58
CA VAL A 140 -16.20 22.43 38.10
C VAL A 140 -14.92 23.01 38.70
N PRO A 141 -14.13 22.25 39.44
CA PRO A 141 -12.89 22.75 40.03
C PRO A 141 -11.84 23.04 38.95
N GLN A 142 -10.96 24.01 39.20
CA GLN A 142 -9.83 24.31 38.31
C GLN A 142 -8.94 23.07 38.14
N GLY A 143 -8.45 22.84 36.92
CA GLY A 143 -7.63 21.69 36.58
C GLY A 143 -8.43 20.45 36.19
N LEU A 144 -9.76 20.55 36.07
CA LEU A 144 -10.66 19.48 35.61
C LEU A 144 -11.61 20.05 34.55
N ALA A 145 -11.86 19.27 33.51
CA ALA A 145 -12.98 19.49 32.59
C ALA A 145 -13.79 18.20 32.45
N ILE A 146 -15.11 18.33 32.34
CA ILE A 146 -16.05 17.22 32.19
C ILE A 146 -16.70 17.32 30.82
N LEU A 147 -16.57 16.28 30.00
CA LEU A 147 -17.15 16.24 28.67
C LEU A 147 -18.27 15.20 28.60
N ASP A 148 -19.50 15.68 28.35
CA ASP A 148 -20.65 14.81 28.05
C ASP A 148 -20.58 14.36 26.59
N ALA A 149 -20.26 13.07 26.37
CA ALA A 149 -20.10 12.50 25.02
C ALA A 149 -21.43 11.93 24.49
N PRO A 150 -21.62 11.90 23.16
CA PRO A 150 -22.70 11.18 22.53
C PRO A 150 -22.71 9.67 22.91
N ASP A 151 -23.83 9.02 22.60
CA ASP A 151 -24.01 7.60 22.92
C ASP A 151 -23.08 6.70 22.07
N ILE A 152 -22.33 5.81 22.74
CA ILE A 152 -21.40 4.87 22.09
C ILE A 152 -22.10 3.75 21.30
N ASP A 153 -23.36 3.46 21.62
CA ASP A 153 -24.21 2.48 20.94
C ASP A 153 -25.33 3.14 20.10
N SER A 154 -25.11 4.41 19.71
CA SER A 154 -26.06 5.15 18.85
C SER A 154 -26.34 4.41 17.55
N VAL A 155 -27.57 4.54 17.06
CA VAL A 155 -27.97 4.04 15.72
C VAL A 155 -27.27 4.85 14.63
N GLU A 156 -26.98 6.13 14.87
CA GLU A 156 -26.24 7.02 13.95
C GLU A 156 -24.75 6.75 14.02
N GLU A 157 -24.15 6.44 12.88
CA GLU A 157 -22.72 6.13 12.75
C GLU A 157 -21.84 7.32 13.12
N ALA A 158 -22.23 8.54 12.73
CA ALA A 158 -21.56 9.78 13.09
C ALA A 158 -21.40 9.97 14.60
N ASN A 159 -22.45 9.66 15.37
CA ASN A 159 -22.39 9.74 16.85
C ASN A 159 -21.43 8.72 17.45
N ARG A 160 -21.39 7.48 16.90
CA ARG A 160 -20.46 6.44 17.37
C ARG A 160 -19.01 6.83 17.07
N SER A 161 -18.75 7.40 15.88
CA SER A 161 -17.41 7.85 15.49
C SER A 161 -16.91 8.95 16.42
N ILE A 162 -17.71 9.98 16.66
CA ILE A 162 -17.37 11.08 17.57
C ILE A 162 -17.19 10.58 19.00
N ALA A 163 -18.08 9.70 19.50
CA ALA A 163 -17.91 9.13 20.84
C ALA A 163 -16.57 8.39 20.96
N ALA A 164 -16.17 7.62 19.94
CA ALA A 164 -14.90 6.91 19.92
C ALA A 164 -13.70 7.89 19.91
N GLU A 165 -13.76 8.97 19.14
CA GLU A 165 -12.76 10.04 19.09
C GLU A 165 -12.60 10.74 20.44
N LEU A 166 -13.71 11.17 21.05
CA LEU A 166 -13.72 11.82 22.36
C LEU A 166 -13.14 10.92 23.46
N LEU A 167 -13.48 9.64 23.41
CA LEU A 167 -12.94 8.67 24.35
C LEU A 167 -11.46 8.39 24.12
N ALA A 168 -10.99 8.49 22.87
CA ALA A 168 -9.56 8.37 22.54
C ALA A 168 -8.74 9.56 23.05
N ALA A 169 -9.36 10.74 23.16
CA ALA A 169 -8.75 11.98 23.67
C ALA A 169 -8.88 12.15 25.21
N ALA A 170 -9.55 11.23 25.91
CA ALA A 170 -9.79 11.32 27.34
C ALA A 170 -8.55 10.98 28.17
N ASP A 171 -8.27 11.78 29.18
CA ASP A 171 -7.33 11.42 30.27
C ASP A 171 -7.96 10.43 31.25
N LEU A 172 -9.26 10.57 31.45
CA LEU A 172 -10.07 9.76 32.35
C LEU A 172 -11.43 9.45 31.70
N TRP A 173 -11.82 8.17 31.71
CA TRP A 173 -13.17 7.75 31.32
C TRP A 173 -14.05 7.64 32.53
N LEU A 174 -15.17 8.37 32.57
CA LEU A 174 -16.31 8.06 33.38
C LEU A 174 -17.28 7.22 32.56
N PHE A 175 -17.19 5.91 32.73
CA PHE A 175 -18.04 4.99 31.98
C PHE A 175 -19.36 4.78 32.71
N VAL A 176 -20.46 5.28 32.18
CA VAL A 176 -21.80 5.20 32.74
C VAL A 176 -22.57 4.04 32.14
N THR A 177 -23.06 3.16 33.00
CA THR A 177 -23.94 2.04 32.66
C THR A 177 -25.10 1.92 33.63
N SER A 178 -26.09 1.09 33.32
CA SER A 178 -27.24 0.84 34.18
C SER A 178 -27.43 -0.65 34.45
N ALA A 179 -28.20 -0.98 35.46
CA ALA A 179 -28.55 -2.37 35.78
C ALA A 179 -29.13 -3.14 34.59
N ALA A 180 -29.80 -2.45 33.64
CA ALA A 180 -30.35 -3.06 32.43
C ALA A 180 -29.33 -3.25 31.30
N ARG A 181 -28.17 -2.53 31.32
CA ARG A 181 -27.24 -2.46 30.17
C ARG A 181 -25.79 -2.78 30.49
N TYR A 182 -25.44 -3.04 31.79
CA TYR A 182 -24.06 -3.27 32.18
C TYR A 182 -23.40 -4.49 31.51
N ALA A 183 -24.19 -5.40 30.95
CA ALA A 183 -23.71 -6.59 30.24
C ALA A 183 -23.75 -6.50 28.72
N ASP A 184 -24.13 -5.34 28.13
CA ASP A 184 -24.23 -5.15 26.67
C ASP A 184 -22.87 -5.25 25.99
N GLN A 185 -22.82 -5.90 24.83
CA GLN A 185 -21.56 -6.23 24.15
C GLN A 185 -20.82 -4.97 23.64
N VAL A 186 -21.54 -3.99 23.06
CA VAL A 186 -20.93 -2.79 22.47
C VAL A 186 -20.16 -1.98 23.50
N PRO A 187 -20.74 -1.60 24.66
CA PRO A 187 -20.00 -0.92 25.73
C PRO A 187 -18.75 -1.66 26.21
N TRP A 188 -18.83 -2.99 26.27
CA TRP A 188 -17.68 -3.80 26.66
C TRP A 188 -16.54 -3.80 25.64
N GLY A 189 -16.82 -3.61 24.35
CA GLY A 189 -15.81 -3.39 23.32
C GLY A 189 -14.96 -2.16 23.60
N PHE A 190 -15.61 -1.05 23.98
CA PHE A 190 -14.94 0.20 24.36
C PHE A 190 -14.14 0.05 25.66
N LEU A 191 -14.71 -0.59 26.68
CA LEU A 191 -13.99 -0.84 27.94
C LEU A 191 -12.75 -1.72 27.73
N LYS A 192 -12.83 -2.70 26.85
CA LYS A 192 -11.69 -3.54 26.47
C LYS A 192 -10.60 -2.69 25.79
N ALA A 193 -10.98 -1.84 24.86
CA ALA A 193 -10.04 -0.92 24.20
C ALA A 193 -9.38 0.05 25.20
N ALA A 194 -10.13 0.56 26.18
CA ALA A 194 -9.58 1.37 27.25
C ALA A 194 -8.58 0.61 28.13
N ALA A 195 -8.88 -0.64 28.49
CA ALA A 195 -7.98 -1.50 29.26
C ALA A 195 -6.69 -1.80 28.48
N GLU A 196 -6.78 -2.07 27.18
CA GLU A 196 -5.64 -2.32 26.31
C GLU A 196 -4.72 -1.09 26.15
N ARG A 197 -5.30 0.11 26.23
CA ARG A 197 -4.57 1.39 26.21
C ARG A 197 -4.11 1.84 27.60
N SER A 198 -4.46 1.11 28.66
CA SER A 198 -4.25 1.51 30.07
C SER A 198 -4.84 2.88 30.42
N THR A 199 -5.90 3.29 29.71
CA THR A 199 -6.62 4.53 30.01
C THR A 199 -7.22 4.44 31.41
N ALA A 200 -7.14 5.52 32.20
CA ALA A 200 -7.79 5.58 33.50
C ALA A 200 -9.32 5.53 33.31
N VAL A 201 -9.96 4.56 33.93
CA VAL A 201 -11.42 4.35 33.84
C VAL A 201 -12.02 4.32 35.23
N ALA A 202 -13.08 5.09 35.42
CA ALA A 202 -13.98 4.97 36.56
C ALA A 202 -15.36 4.54 36.06
N ILE A 203 -15.99 3.62 36.72
CA ILE A 203 -17.29 3.07 36.35
C ILE A 203 -18.38 3.68 37.23
N VAL A 204 -19.46 4.14 36.61
CA VAL A 204 -20.65 4.61 37.28
C VAL A 204 -21.82 3.69 36.93
N LEU A 205 -22.27 2.91 37.89
CA LEU A 205 -23.49 2.10 37.78
C LEU A 205 -24.67 2.98 38.18
N ASP A 206 -25.36 3.52 37.21
CA ASP A 206 -26.52 4.43 37.39
C ASP A 206 -27.86 3.66 37.24
N ARG A 207 -28.97 4.26 37.67
CA ARG A 207 -30.33 3.73 37.52
C ARG A 207 -30.46 2.28 38.02
N THR A 208 -29.91 2.04 39.20
CA THR A 208 -29.98 0.71 39.82
C THR A 208 -30.92 0.78 41.01
N ALA A 209 -31.94 -0.05 40.99
CA ALA A 209 -32.86 -0.17 42.13
C ALA A 209 -32.10 -0.55 43.40
N PRO A 210 -32.39 0.05 44.54
CA PRO A 210 -31.62 -0.19 45.79
C PRO A 210 -31.49 -1.69 46.14
N GLU A 211 -32.50 -2.49 45.86
CA GLU A 211 -32.54 -3.92 46.15
C GLU A 211 -31.56 -4.71 45.27
N ALA A 212 -31.28 -4.23 44.06
CA ALA A 212 -30.42 -4.89 43.09
C ALA A 212 -28.94 -4.44 43.17
N VAL A 213 -28.63 -3.36 43.89
CA VAL A 213 -27.29 -2.75 43.95
C VAL A 213 -26.23 -3.79 44.29
N ALA A 214 -26.39 -4.55 45.37
CA ALA A 214 -25.37 -5.49 45.86
C ALA A 214 -25.08 -6.61 44.81
N GLU A 215 -26.11 -7.12 44.15
CA GLU A 215 -26.00 -8.19 43.17
C GLU A 215 -25.35 -7.69 41.88
N VAL A 216 -25.87 -6.58 41.31
CA VAL A 216 -25.41 -6.02 40.06
C VAL A 216 -23.98 -5.45 40.16
N ALA A 217 -23.69 -4.69 41.22
CA ALA A 217 -22.34 -4.17 41.47
C ALA A 217 -21.33 -5.30 41.69
N GLY A 218 -21.70 -6.35 42.46
CA GLY A 218 -20.85 -7.52 42.66
C GLY A 218 -20.61 -8.31 41.37
N HIS A 219 -21.59 -8.44 40.49
CA HIS A 219 -21.42 -9.07 39.16
C HIS A 219 -20.55 -8.23 38.24
N LEU A 220 -20.82 -6.92 38.12
CA LEU A 220 -20.04 -5.98 37.33
C LEU A 220 -18.58 -5.95 37.81
N GLY A 221 -18.30 -5.91 39.10
CA GLY A 221 -16.95 -5.95 39.65
C GLY A 221 -16.17 -7.21 39.27
N ARG A 222 -16.82 -8.39 39.24
CA ARG A 222 -16.21 -9.62 38.72
C ARG A 222 -15.90 -9.54 37.21
N MET A 223 -16.81 -8.97 36.43
CA MET A 223 -16.61 -8.77 35.01
C MET A 223 -15.43 -7.81 34.73
N LEU A 224 -15.33 -6.71 35.47
CA LEU A 224 -14.22 -5.75 35.37
C LEU A 224 -12.88 -6.43 35.69
N THR A 225 -12.83 -7.17 36.79
CA THR A 225 -11.64 -7.92 37.22
C THR A 225 -11.18 -8.91 36.13
N SER A 226 -12.11 -9.67 35.54
CA SER A 226 -11.79 -10.67 34.51
C SER A 226 -11.28 -10.06 33.18
N ARG A 227 -11.48 -8.75 32.99
CA ARG A 227 -11.13 -8.03 31.75
C ARG A 227 -10.02 -6.98 31.93
N GLY A 228 -9.27 -7.05 33.05
CA GLY A 228 -8.10 -6.21 33.28
C GLY A 228 -8.42 -4.82 33.86
N LEU A 229 -9.65 -4.56 34.28
CA LEU A 229 -10.12 -3.29 34.89
C LEU A 229 -10.34 -3.42 36.41
N ARG A 230 -9.55 -4.26 37.07
CA ARG A 230 -9.66 -4.54 38.50
C ARG A 230 -9.53 -3.30 39.39
N ASP A 231 -8.64 -2.39 38.99
CA ASP A 231 -8.30 -1.22 39.81
C ASP A 231 -9.15 0.02 39.46
N SER A 232 -10.15 -0.14 38.58
CA SER A 232 -11.09 0.92 38.24
C SER A 232 -12.07 1.17 39.37
N PRO A 233 -12.23 2.42 39.89
CA PRO A 233 -13.25 2.77 40.87
C PRO A 233 -14.65 2.43 40.33
N LEU A 234 -15.51 1.87 41.17
CA LEU A 234 -16.91 1.60 40.86
C LEU A 234 -17.79 2.41 41.78
N PHE A 235 -18.53 3.34 41.23
CA PHE A 235 -19.51 4.16 41.93
C PHE A 235 -20.92 3.67 41.60
N VAL A 236 -21.81 3.76 42.58
CA VAL A 236 -23.22 3.38 42.43
C VAL A 236 -24.10 4.61 42.64
N VAL A 237 -24.93 4.87 41.62
CA VAL A 237 -25.96 5.91 41.70
C VAL A 237 -27.32 5.22 41.67
N GLU A 238 -27.98 5.22 42.81
CA GLU A 238 -29.29 4.58 42.97
C GLU A 238 -30.36 5.34 42.15
N GLU A 239 -31.32 4.57 41.63
CA GLU A 239 -32.47 5.16 40.92
C GLU A 239 -33.34 5.94 41.91
N GLY A 240 -33.59 7.19 41.59
CA GLY A 240 -34.38 8.08 42.43
C GLY A 240 -35.13 9.13 41.64
N PRO A 241 -36.06 9.88 42.30
CA PRO A 241 -36.77 10.97 41.67
C PRO A 241 -35.81 12.10 41.32
N LEU A 242 -36.01 12.69 40.13
CA LEU A 242 -35.34 13.92 39.75
C LEU A 242 -36.07 15.13 40.32
N ASP A 243 -35.35 16.23 40.61
CA ASP A 243 -35.92 17.50 41.02
C ASP A 243 -36.57 18.22 39.82
N ASP A 244 -37.07 19.43 40.02
CA ASP A 244 -37.75 20.26 39.02
C ASP A 244 -36.79 20.67 37.89
N ASP A 245 -35.48 20.72 38.11
CA ASP A 245 -34.42 21.03 37.14
C ASP A 245 -33.92 19.74 36.44
N GLY A 246 -34.45 18.56 36.78
CA GLY A 246 -34.05 17.27 36.23
C GLY A 246 -32.73 16.73 36.78
N LEU A 247 -32.36 17.15 37.98
CA LEU A 247 -31.14 16.71 38.68
C LEU A 247 -31.45 15.58 39.67
N LEU A 248 -30.47 14.70 39.86
CA LEU A 248 -30.47 13.74 40.95
C LEU A 248 -30.25 14.41 42.32
N PRO A 249 -30.74 13.85 43.40
CA PRO A 249 -30.45 14.36 44.75
C PRO A 249 -28.94 14.50 44.95
N PRO A 250 -28.46 15.61 45.59
CA PRO A 250 -27.01 15.85 45.78
C PRO A 250 -26.26 14.69 46.43
N ASN A 251 -26.92 13.95 47.35
CA ASN A 251 -26.34 12.82 48.03
C ASN A 251 -26.11 11.61 47.11
N SER A 252 -26.94 11.42 46.06
CA SER A 252 -26.82 10.30 45.14
C SER A 252 -25.55 10.37 44.28
N VAL A 253 -25.03 11.56 44.01
CA VAL A 253 -23.81 11.80 43.23
C VAL A 253 -22.62 12.28 44.09
N ALA A 254 -22.79 12.33 45.41
CA ALA A 254 -21.79 12.90 46.32
C ALA A 254 -20.44 12.19 46.23
N GLU A 255 -20.43 10.87 46.13
CA GLU A 255 -19.22 10.06 46.07
C GLU A 255 -18.42 10.34 44.78
N VAL A 256 -19.05 10.31 43.62
CA VAL A 256 -18.42 10.63 42.30
C VAL A 256 -17.91 12.07 42.30
N ARG A 257 -18.76 13.00 42.78
CA ARG A 257 -18.38 14.44 42.84
C ARG A 257 -17.18 14.64 43.76
N SER A 258 -17.19 14.09 44.97
CA SER A 258 -16.09 14.21 45.91
C SER A 258 -14.79 13.61 45.36
N TRP A 259 -14.88 12.47 44.72
CA TRP A 259 -13.72 11.84 44.09
C TRP A 259 -13.13 12.71 42.96
N LEU A 260 -13.95 13.26 42.07
CA LEU A 260 -13.51 14.18 41.02
C LEU A 260 -12.90 15.47 41.61
N HIS A 261 -13.50 16.03 42.66
CA HIS A 261 -12.96 17.21 43.34
C HIS A 261 -11.61 16.93 44.01
N THR A 262 -11.45 15.76 44.64
CA THR A 262 -10.19 15.35 45.25
C THR A 262 -9.13 15.19 44.20
N LEU A 263 -9.45 14.55 43.08
CA LEU A 263 -8.55 14.38 41.95
C LEU A 263 -8.15 15.76 41.34
N ALA A 264 -9.11 16.70 41.23
CA ALA A 264 -8.84 18.04 40.74
C ALA A 264 -7.98 18.88 41.70
N ALA A 265 -8.15 18.74 42.99
CA ALA A 265 -7.38 19.48 43.99
C ALA A 265 -5.93 19.03 44.14
N ASP A 266 -5.64 17.77 43.83
CA ASP A 266 -4.29 17.17 43.93
C ASP A 266 -3.59 17.17 42.57
N ALA A 267 -2.62 18.07 42.39
CA ALA A 267 -1.85 18.20 41.15
C ALA A 267 -1.02 16.95 40.86
N ASP A 268 -0.49 16.28 41.87
CA ASP A 268 0.31 15.06 41.71
C ASP A 268 -0.57 13.90 41.29
N ALA A 269 -1.76 13.75 41.91
CA ALA A 269 -2.74 12.74 41.51
C ALA A 269 -3.22 12.95 40.06
N ARG A 270 -3.53 14.17 39.65
CA ARG A 270 -3.86 14.49 38.24
C ARG A 270 -2.73 14.12 37.27
N SER A 271 -1.50 14.53 37.63
CA SER A 271 -0.32 14.21 36.80
C SER A 271 -0.08 12.71 36.70
N ALA A 272 -0.34 11.96 37.78
CA ALA A 272 -0.23 10.50 37.78
C ALA A 272 -1.23 9.85 36.81
N VAL A 273 -2.50 10.26 36.83
CA VAL A 273 -3.54 9.77 35.90
C VAL A 273 -3.16 10.06 34.44
N VAL A 274 -2.76 11.29 34.15
CA VAL A 274 -2.34 11.69 32.78
C VAL A 274 -1.13 10.86 32.32
N LYS A 275 -0.11 10.75 33.16
CA LYS A 275 1.09 9.95 32.86
C LYS A 275 0.78 8.47 32.62
N GLN A 276 -0.10 7.90 33.42
CA GLN A 276 -0.55 6.51 33.27
C GLN A 276 -1.23 6.29 31.91
N THR A 277 -2.17 7.18 31.57
CA THR A 277 -2.90 7.10 30.28
C THR A 277 -1.97 7.33 29.10
N LEU A 278 -1.06 8.30 29.16
CA LEU A 278 -0.04 8.54 28.12
C LEU A 278 0.90 7.35 27.94
N ASP A 279 1.45 6.79 29.02
CA ASP A 279 2.33 5.62 28.93
C ASP A 279 1.61 4.42 28.30
N GLY A 280 0.34 4.20 28.69
CA GLY A 280 -0.49 3.16 28.10
C GLY A 280 -0.78 3.38 26.62
N ALA A 281 -1.09 4.61 26.22
CA ALA A 281 -1.32 4.99 24.83
C ALA A 281 -0.06 4.80 23.98
N ILE A 282 1.09 5.29 24.45
CA ILE A 282 2.39 5.16 23.76
C ILE A 282 2.78 3.68 23.61
N ARG A 283 2.60 2.88 24.67
CA ARG A 283 2.86 1.43 24.62
C ARG A 283 1.96 0.72 23.62
N SER A 284 0.68 1.08 23.57
CA SER A 284 -0.27 0.51 22.61
C SER A 284 0.10 0.88 21.17
N LEU A 285 0.48 2.14 20.93
CA LEU A 285 0.94 2.61 19.63
C LEU A 285 2.20 1.87 19.16
N ALA A 286 3.22 1.75 20.02
CA ALA A 286 4.45 1.02 19.69
C ALA A 286 4.15 -0.44 19.31
N ARG A 287 3.28 -1.13 20.07
CA ARG A 287 2.87 -2.50 19.77
C ARG A 287 2.11 -2.61 18.46
N ARG A 288 1.08 -1.79 18.25
CA ARG A 288 0.26 -1.79 17.02
C ARG A 288 1.06 -1.39 15.78
N SER A 289 2.14 -0.64 15.95
CA SER A 289 3.06 -0.31 14.86
C SER A 289 3.68 -1.55 14.21
N HIS A 290 3.91 -2.62 14.97
CA HIS A 290 4.41 -3.88 14.42
C HIS A 290 3.37 -4.53 13.50
N ASP A 291 2.09 -4.48 13.85
CA ASP A 291 1.00 -5.03 13.03
C ASP A 291 0.89 -4.27 11.69
N VAL A 292 0.97 -2.93 11.74
CA VAL A 292 0.99 -2.09 10.51
C VAL A 292 2.24 -2.34 9.68
N ALA A 293 3.40 -2.53 10.31
CA ALA A 293 4.64 -2.88 9.61
C ALA A 293 4.55 -4.26 8.94
N ASP A 294 3.92 -5.25 9.58
CA ASP A 294 3.68 -6.56 8.97
C ASP A 294 2.72 -6.45 7.78
N ALA A 295 1.68 -5.63 7.88
CA ALA A 295 0.78 -5.32 6.77
C ALA A 295 1.53 -4.64 5.60
N SER A 296 2.37 -3.64 5.88
CA SER A 296 3.21 -2.99 4.87
C SER A 296 4.14 -3.98 4.17
N LYS A 297 4.75 -4.90 4.92
CA LYS A 297 5.59 -5.97 4.35
C LYS A 297 4.77 -6.91 3.46
N ALA A 298 3.54 -7.26 3.84
CA ALA A 298 2.65 -8.08 3.02
C ALA A 298 2.27 -7.38 1.70
N GLN A 299 2.04 -6.06 1.73
CA GLN A 299 1.81 -5.25 0.53
C GLN A 299 3.02 -5.29 -0.40
N ALA A 300 4.22 -5.03 0.11
CA ALA A 300 5.46 -5.07 -0.67
C ALA A 300 5.72 -6.45 -1.28
N ALA A 301 5.49 -7.51 -0.51
CA ALA A 301 5.61 -8.88 -1.00
C ALA A 301 4.60 -9.20 -2.12
N MET A 302 3.38 -8.67 -2.05
CA MET A 302 2.38 -8.83 -3.11
C MET A 302 2.81 -8.07 -4.37
N VAL A 303 3.25 -6.82 -4.25
CA VAL A 303 3.79 -6.04 -5.39
C VAL A 303 4.96 -6.76 -6.05
N SER A 304 5.91 -7.25 -5.24
CA SER A 304 7.06 -8.01 -5.75
C SER A 304 6.63 -9.28 -6.50
N ARG A 305 5.64 -10.02 -5.98
CA ARG A 305 5.08 -11.20 -6.65
C ARG A 305 4.40 -10.87 -7.98
N LEU A 306 3.61 -9.78 -8.02
CA LEU A 306 2.94 -9.34 -9.25
C LEU A 306 3.96 -8.86 -10.29
N ARG A 307 5.02 -8.16 -9.87
CA ARG A 307 6.14 -7.72 -10.72
C ARG A 307 6.88 -8.92 -11.31
N GLN A 308 7.24 -9.90 -10.48
CA GLN A 308 7.93 -11.11 -10.94
C GLN A 308 7.12 -11.89 -11.98
N ALA A 309 5.81 -11.98 -11.82
CA ALA A 309 4.96 -12.66 -12.79
C ALA A 309 4.96 -11.97 -14.17
N VAL A 310 5.05 -10.64 -14.19
CA VAL A 310 5.18 -9.87 -15.44
C VAL A 310 6.56 -10.09 -16.05
N ASP A 311 7.62 -9.98 -15.25
CA ASP A 311 9.00 -10.17 -15.70
C ASP A 311 9.19 -11.57 -16.31
N ASP A 312 8.74 -12.61 -15.63
CA ASP A 312 8.80 -14.00 -16.11
C ASP A 312 8.06 -14.17 -17.45
N ALA A 313 6.88 -13.54 -17.60
CA ALA A 313 6.09 -13.65 -18.82
C ALA A 313 6.76 -12.99 -20.03
N TYR A 314 7.34 -11.80 -19.84
CA TYR A 314 7.99 -11.06 -20.93
C TYR A 314 9.42 -11.55 -21.21
N ASP A 315 10.18 -12.00 -20.20
CA ASP A 315 11.48 -12.63 -20.39
C ASP A 315 11.36 -13.94 -21.17
N GLU A 316 10.32 -14.75 -20.87
CA GLU A 316 10.01 -15.94 -21.66
C GLU A 316 9.65 -15.60 -23.11
N ALA A 317 8.86 -14.51 -23.34
CA ALA A 317 8.52 -14.07 -24.68
C ALA A 317 9.76 -13.65 -25.48
N ILE A 318 10.68 -12.88 -24.86
CA ILE A 318 11.96 -12.48 -25.47
C ILE A 318 12.76 -13.73 -25.84
N ALA A 319 12.89 -14.68 -24.91
CA ALA A 319 13.64 -15.92 -25.15
C ALA A 319 13.04 -16.78 -26.28
N GLN A 320 11.70 -16.83 -26.38
CA GLN A 320 11.02 -17.60 -27.43
C GLN A 320 11.16 -16.92 -28.81
N VAL A 321 11.06 -15.58 -28.87
CA VAL A 321 11.31 -14.85 -30.14
C VAL A 321 12.76 -15.03 -30.59
N ASP A 322 13.73 -14.92 -29.67
CA ASP A 322 15.16 -15.14 -29.99
C ASP A 322 15.41 -16.57 -30.49
N LYS A 323 14.86 -17.56 -29.81
CA LYS A 323 14.95 -18.97 -30.20
C LYS A 323 14.32 -19.22 -31.57
N ALA A 324 13.08 -18.75 -31.79
CA ALA A 324 12.37 -18.95 -33.06
C ALA A 324 13.03 -18.18 -34.23
N SER A 325 13.68 -17.06 -33.93
CA SER A 325 14.50 -16.32 -34.90
C SER A 325 15.78 -17.07 -35.30
N ALA A 326 16.35 -17.90 -34.39
CA ALA A 326 17.64 -18.56 -34.60
C ALA A 326 17.51 -20.04 -35.07
N ASP A 327 16.39 -20.71 -34.81
CA ASP A 327 16.23 -22.17 -35.05
C ASP A 327 15.66 -22.52 -36.43
N GLY A 328 15.47 -21.53 -37.30
CA GLY A 328 14.92 -21.72 -38.65
C GLY A 328 13.39 -21.80 -38.70
N THR A 329 12.68 -21.58 -37.60
CA THR A 329 11.20 -21.53 -37.57
C THR A 329 10.65 -20.50 -38.55
N LEU A 330 11.26 -19.32 -38.62
CA LEU A 330 10.91 -18.24 -39.56
C LEU A 330 11.16 -18.61 -41.02
N LEU A 331 12.03 -19.58 -41.29
CA LEU A 331 12.30 -20.05 -42.64
C LEU A 331 11.32 -21.11 -43.16
N ARG A 332 10.24 -21.39 -42.42
CA ARG A 332 9.19 -22.33 -42.82
C ARG A 332 8.06 -21.61 -43.56
N GLY A 333 7.21 -22.37 -44.22
CA GLY A 333 6.02 -21.88 -44.90
C GLY A 333 6.34 -20.90 -46.06
N GLU A 334 5.77 -19.70 -46.01
CA GLU A 334 5.84 -18.72 -47.12
C GLU A 334 7.26 -18.21 -47.35
N VAL A 335 8.02 -17.91 -46.29
CA VAL A 335 9.41 -17.42 -46.41
C VAL A 335 10.26 -18.44 -47.17
N LEU A 336 10.16 -19.70 -46.85
CA LEU A 336 10.88 -20.78 -47.52
C LEU A 336 10.44 -20.90 -48.99
N ALA A 337 9.15 -20.87 -49.25
CA ALA A 337 8.61 -20.95 -50.61
C ALA A 337 9.10 -19.79 -51.50
N ARG A 338 9.06 -18.54 -50.99
CA ARG A 338 9.53 -17.35 -51.72
C ARG A 338 11.04 -17.34 -51.92
N TRP A 339 11.80 -17.78 -50.92
CA TRP A 339 13.23 -17.92 -51.04
C TRP A 339 13.61 -18.95 -52.11
N GLN A 340 12.94 -20.14 -52.17
CA GLN A 340 13.15 -21.17 -53.17
C GLN A 340 12.78 -20.66 -54.60
N GLU A 341 11.70 -19.88 -54.71
CA GLU A 341 11.32 -19.25 -55.97
C GLU A 341 12.38 -18.24 -56.42
N PHE A 342 12.97 -17.48 -55.50
CA PHE A 342 14.02 -16.52 -55.76
C PHE A 342 15.32 -17.17 -56.19
N VAL A 343 15.79 -18.22 -55.48
CA VAL A 343 17.05 -18.93 -55.73
C VAL A 343 16.90 -19.92 -56.88
N GLY A 344 15.67 -20.40 -57.16
CA GLY A 344 15.40 -21.44 -58.19
C GLY A 344 15.39 -22.84 -57.61
N THR A 345 14.32 -23.61 -57.89
CA THR A 345 14.08 -24.92 -57.28
C THR A 345 14.91 -26.05 -57.87
N GLY A 346 15.36 -26.97 -56.99
CA GLY A 346 15.64 -28.42 -57.29
C GLY A 346 16.86 -28.78 -58.10
N GLU A 347 17.25 -28.07 -59.12
CA GLU A 347 18.44 -28.39 -59.95
C GLU A 347 19.75 -27.92 -59.29
N LEU A 348 19.70 -26.87 -58.44
CA LEU A 348 20.86 -26.39 -57.69
C LEU A 348 21.29 -27.37 -56.59
N LEU A 349 20.34 -28.00 -55.92
CA LEU A 349 20.61 -28.99 -54.84
C LEU A 349 21.22 -30.29 -55.38
N LYS A 350 20.87 -30.69 -56.60
CA LYS A 350 21.42 -31.92 -57.24
C LYS A 350 22.82 -31.72 -57.81
N SER A 351 23.26 -30.47 -58.00
CA SER A 351 24.57 -30.16 -58.60
C SER A 351 25.64 -29.65 -57.62
N LEU A 352 25.33 -29.61 -56.30
CA LEU A 352 26.25 -29.21 -55.23
C LEU A 352 27.49 -30.10 -55.12
N GLU A 353 27.43 -31.32 -55.63
CA GLU A 353 28.55 -32.29 -55.53
C GLU A 353 29.69 -32.05 -56.54
N THR A 354 29.55 -31.18 -57.56
CA THR A 354 30.49 -31.30 -58.69
C THR A 354 31.35 -30.09 -59.07
N ARG A 355 31.07 -28.81 -58.79
CA ARG A 355 32.02 -27.68 -59.03
C ARG A 355 31.54 -26.30 -58.54
N VAL A 356 32.32 -25.64 -57.66
CA VAL A 356 32.09 -24.33 -57.02
C VAL A 356 31.94 -23.14 -58.04
N GLY A 357 32.55 -23.20 -59.22
CA GLY A 357 32.50 -22.12 -60.17
C GLY A 357 31.18 -21.94 -60.94
N TRP A 358 30.48 -23.05 -61.23
CA TRP A 358 29.20 -23.07 -61.95
C TRP A 358 28.02 -22.62 -61.11
N ILE A 359 28.05 -22.86 -59.80
CA ILE A 359 27.03 -22.38 -58.84
C ILE A 359 27.04 -20.87 -58.77
N ARG A 360 28.23 -20.25 -58.74
CA ARG A 360 28.43 -18.81 -58.73
C ARG A 360 27.73 -18.11 -59.91
N ASP A 361 27.93 -18.59 -61.11
CA ASP A 361 27.46 -17.93 -62.35
C ASP A 361 25.92 -18.09 -62.50
N ARG A 362 25.35 -19.18 -62.02
CA ARG A 362 23.91 -19.44 -62.07
C ARG A 362 23.12 -18.66 -61.02
N VAL A 363 23.66 -18.49 -59.78
CA VAL A 363 23.08 -17.66 -58.74
C VAL A 363 23.16 -16.16 -59.14
N VAL A 364 24.28 -15.74 -59.69
CA VAL A 364 24.45 -14.35 -60.20
C VAL A 364 23.44 -14.04 -61.32
N ASN A 365 23.16 -14.99 -62.22
CA ASN A 365 22.19 -14.78 -63.29
C ASN A 365 20.74 -14.87 -62.83
N ALA A 366 20.43 -15.67 -61.77
CA ALA A 366 19.11 -15.75 -61.16
C ALA A 366 18.74 -14.42 -60.46
N VAL A 367 19.71 -13.80 -59.77
CA VAL A 367 19.51 -12.55 -59.03
C VAL A 367 19.42 -11.32 -59.97
N LYS A 368 20.17 -11.29 -61.07
CA LYS A 368 20.18 -10.16 -62.01
C LYS A 368 18.86 -9.91 -62.74
N GLY A 369 17.98 -10.89 -62.85
CA GLY A 369 16.77 -10.80 -63.68
C GLY A 369 15.45 -10.67 -62.91
N LYS A 370 15.44 -10.62 -61.55
CA LYS A 370 14.22 -10.81 -60.79
C LYS A 370 14.06 -9.86 -59.56
N PRO A 371 14.06 -8.53 -59.72
CA PRO A 371 13.90 -7.60 -58.60
C PRO A 371 12.56 -7.81 -57.84
N GLN A 372 11.48 -8.15 -58.54
CA GLN A 372 10.18 -8.40 -57.91
C GLN A 372 10.16 -9.64 -57.02
N GLN A 373 10.97 -10.68 -57.29
CA GLN A 373 11.05 -11.87 -56.45
C GLN A 373 11.86 -11.61 -55.18
N ALA A 374 12.89 -10.77 -55.26
CA ALA A 374 13.64 -10.31 -54.11
C ALA A 374 12.73 -9.55 -53.14
N GLU A 375 11.91 -8.64 -53.65
CA GLU A 375 10.94 -7.90 -52.84
C GLU A 375 9.92 -8.80 -52.14
N ARG A 376 9.42 -9.85 -52.82
CA ARG A 376 8.50 -10.82 -52.22
C ARG A 376 9.14 -11.60 -51.08
N VAL A 377 10.42 -11.96 -51.15
CA VAL A 377 11.11 -12.61 -50.01
C VAL A 377 11.23 -11.65 -48.85
N THR A 378 11.60 -10.38 -49.11
CA THR A 378 11.70 -9.35 -48.06
C THR A 378 10.37 -9.18 -47.32
N VAL A 379 9.26 -9.04 -48.03
CA VAL A 379 7.91 -8.90 -47.47
C VAL A 379 7.52 -10.16 -46.68
N ALA A 380 7.86 -11.37 -47.16
CA ALA A 380 7.56 -12.60 -46.41
C ALA A 380 8.35 -12.71 -45.12
N VAL A 381 9.63 -12.32 -45.09
CA VAL A 381 10.46 -12.25 -43.88
C VAL A 381 9.89 -11.22 -42.90
N GLU A 382 9.53 -10.04 -43.38
CA GLU A 382 8.92 -8.96 -42.61
C GLU A 382 7.66 -9.45 -41.91
N SER A 383 6.69 -9.96 -42.69
CA SER A 383 5.42 -10.46 -42.13
C SER A 383 5.58 -11.64 -41.17
N GLY A 384 6.53 -12.54 -41.43
CA GLY A 384 6.83 -13.67 -40.56
C GLY A 384 7.39 -13.22 -39.22
N LEU A 385 8.34 -12.28 -39.22
CA LEU A 385 8.96 -11.73 -38.02
C LEU A 385 7.95 -10.86 -37.21
N GLU A 386 7.17 -10.04 -37.89
CA GLU A 386 6.09 -9.26 -37.27
C GLU A 386 5.08 -10.19 -36.54
N SER A 387 4.61 -11.23 -37.25
CA SER A 387 3.66 -12.18 -36.67
C SER A 387 4.25 -12.90 -35.46
N LEU A 388 5.51 -13.30 -35.52
CA LEU A 388 6.21 -13.95 -34.40
C LEU A 388 6.29 -13.04 -33.17
N ILE A 389 6.73 -11.79 -33.35
CA ILE A 389 6.87 -10.84 -32.24
C ILE A 389 5.51 -10.52 -31.61
N VAL A 390 4.49 -10.26 -32.45
CA VAL A 390 3.14 -9.95 -31.98
C VAL A 390 2.52 -11.14 -31.25
N GLU A 391 2.66 -12.38 -31.77
CA GLU A 391 2.15 -13.59 -31.13
C GLU A 391 2.74 -13.79 -29.72
N HIS A 392 4.05 -13.65 -29.59
CA HIS A 392 4.71 -13.82 -28.28
C HIS A 392 4.41 -12.67 -27.32
N ALA A 393 4.24 -11.44 -27.82
CA ALA A 393 3.81 -10.31 -26.99
C ALA A 393 2.37 -10.49 -26.45
N GLU A 394 1.45 -10.92 -27.32
CA GLU A 394 0.06 -11.24 -26.91
C GLU A 394 0.03 -12.37 -25.87
N ALA A 395 0.80 -13.44 -26.11
CA ALA A 395 0.90 -14.55 -25.17
C ALA A 395 1.54 -14.15 -23.83
N ALA A 396 2.50 -13.20 -23.82
CA ALA A 396 3.07 -12.65 -22.60
C ALA A 396 2.05 -11.82 -21.83
N ALA A 397 1.34 -10.93 -22.51
CA ALA A 397 0.29 -10.10 -21.92
C ALA A 397 -0.82 -10.95 -21.31
N GLU A 398 -1.30 -11.98 -22.02
CA GLU A 398 -2.33 -12.89 -21.52
C GLU A 398 -1.85 -13.67 -20.27
N ARG A 399 -0.62 -14.17 -20.27
CA ARG A 399 -0.03 -14.89 -19.12
C ARG A 399 0.16 -13.97 -17.91
N ALA A 400 0.66 -12.76 -18.12
CA ALA A 400 0.83 -11.77 -17.05
C ALA A 400 -0.51 -11.40 -16.41
N GLU A 401 -1.52 -11.08 -17.22
CA GLU A 401 -2.87 -10.79 -16.72
C GLU A 401 -3.49 -12.00 -16.00
N ALA A 402 -3.39 -13.20 -16.56
CA ALA A 402 -3.91 -14.41 -15.92
C ALA A 402 -3.24 -14.67 -14.56
N SER A 403 -1.93 -14.43 -14.44
CA SER A 403 -1.21 -14.53 -13.18
C SER A 403 -1.72 -13.49 -12.17
N TRP A 404 -1.91 -12.24 -12.57
CA TRP A 404 -2.46 -11.20 -11.72
C TRP A 404 -3.86 -11.54 -11.24
N ARG A 405 -4.75 -11.97 -12.13
CA ARG A 405 -6.14 -12.40 -11.80
C ARG A 405 -6.20 -13.62 -10.87
N SER A 406 -5.10 -14.31 -10.64
CA SER A 406 -5.04 -15.42 -9.68
C SER A 406 -5.10 -14.95 -8.21
N THR A 407 -4.94 -13.65 -7.96
CA THR A 407 -5.01 -13.03 -6.63
C THR A 407 -6.08 -11.94 -6.63
N LYS A 408 -6.74 -11.71 -5.48
CA LYS A 408 -7.74 -10.64 -5.36
C LYS A 408 -7.14 -9.27 -5.67
N ALA A 409 -5.98 -8.97 -5.07
CA ALA A 409 -5.26 -7.71 -5.29
C ALA A 409 -4.92 -7.47 -6.78
N GLY A 410 -4.45 -8.50 -7.48
CA GLY A 410 -4.13 -8.38 -8.90
C GLY A 410 -5.39 -8.29 -9.78
N GLN A 411 -6.49 -8.97 -9.41
CA GLN A 411 -7.78 -8.83 -10.09
C GLN A 411 -8.27 -7.38 -10.03
N ASP A 412 -8.26 -6.77 -8.85
CA ASP A 412 -8.71 -5.39 -8.65
C ASP A 412 -7.85 -4.41 -9.49
N LEU A 413 -6.51 -4.59 -9.51
CA LEU A 413 -5.62 -3.77 -10.33
C LEU A 413 -5.91 -3.87 -11.83
N VAL A 414 -6.22 -5.07 -12.33
CA VAL A 414 -6.58 -5.24 -13.75
C VAL A 414 -7.91 -4.55 -14.06
N GLU A 415 -8.89 -4.64 -13.17
CA GLU A 415 -10.20 -4.00 -13.34
C GLU A 415 -10.10 -2.48 -13.27
N ASP A 416 -9.37 -1.94 -12.30
CA ASP A 416 -9.21 -0.50 -12.08
C ASP A 416 -8.34 0.17 -13.16
N SER A 417 -7.34 -0.53 -13.71
CA SER A 417 -6.45 0.04 -14.71
C SER A 417 -7.17 0.43 -16.00
N GLY A 418 -8.26 -0.28 -16.36
CA GLY A 418 -9.01 -0.06 -17.61
C GLY A 418 -8.16 -0.16 -18.89
N ALA A 419 -6.89 -0.55 -18.77
CA ALA A 419 -5.88 -0.45 -19.82
C ALA A 419 -5.88 -1.64 -20.80
N GLY A 420 -6.72 -2.66 -20.57
CA GLY A 420 -6.74 -3.87 -21.40
C GLY A 420 -5.35 -4.56 -21.40
N LEU A 421 -4.80 -4.79 -20.21
CA LEU A 421 -3.44 -5.30 -20.00
C LEU A 421 -3.22 -6.67 -20.63
N GLY A 422 -4.22 -7.54 -20.69
CA GLY A 422 -4.12 -8.90 -21.24
C GLY A 422 -3.92 -8.99 -22.76
N ARG A 423 -3.65 -7.87 -23.40
CA ARG A 423 -3.31 -7.78 -24.81
C ARG A 423 -2.20 -6.76 -25.06
N ALA A 424 -1.47 -6.95 -26.13
CA ALA A 424 -0.54 -5.94 -26.60
C ALA A 424 -1.25 -4.60 -26.85
N SER A 425 -0.55 -3.49 -26.67
CA SER A 425 -1.11 -2.16 -26.85
C SER A 425 -1.60 -1.93 -28.28
N ARG A 426 -2.55 -1.01 -28.44
CA ARG A 426 -3.13 -0.73 -29.77
C ARG A 426 -2.09 -0.30 -30.82
N GLY A 427 -1.00 0.33 -30.38
CA GLY A 427 0.10 0.79 -31.24
C GLY A 427 1.17 -0.27 -31.52
N PHE A 428 1.22 -1.33 -30.71
CA PHE A 428 2.31 -2.29 -30.70
C PHE A 428 2.63 -2.89 -32.08
N ARG A 429 1.61 -3.29 -32.83
CA ARG A 429 1.80 -3.83 -34.19
C ARG A 429 2.52 -2.84 -35.11
N ALA A 430 2.14 -1.56 -35.09
CA ALA A 430 2.77 -0.52 -35.90
C ALA A 430 4.23 -0.26 -35.47
N ASP A 431 4.50 -0.37 -34.17
CA ASP A 431 5.87 -0.25 -33.64
C ASP A 431 6.73 -1.45 -34.06
N VAL A 432 6.19 -2.66 -34.04
CA VAL A 432 6.86 -3.87 -34.55
C VAL A 432 7.15 -3.73 -36.05
N GLU A 433 6.16 -3.33 -36.86
CA GLU A 433 6.36 -3.08 -38.31
C GLU A 433 7.47 -2.08 -38.55
N ARG A 434 7.54 -0.99 -37.80
CA ARG A 434 8.58 0.01 -37.89
C ARG A 434 9.95 -0.56 -37.54
N ALA A 435 10.06 -1.24 -36.41
CA ALA A 435 11.31 -1.81 -35.92
C ALA A 435 11.87 -2.87 -36.90
N VAL A 436 11.02 -3.70 -37.48
CA VAL A 436 11.41 -4.72 -38.46
C VAL A 436 11.91 -4.05 -39.74
N ARG A 437 11.26 -3.00 -40.26
CA ARG A 437 11.73 -2.24 -41.42
C ARG A 437 13.07 -1.55 -41.16
N GLU A 438 13.25 -0.95 -39.99
CA GLU A 438 14.51 -0.33 -39.60
C GLU A 438 15.63 -1.38 -39.53
N TRP A 439 15.37 -2.52 -38.90
CA TRP A 439 16.32 -3.64 -38.85
C TRP A 439 16.72 -4.11 -40.24
N GLN A 440 15.78 -4.28 -41.18
CA GLN A 440 16.08 -4.64 -42.56
C GLN A 440 16.96 -3.57 -43.24
N HIS A 441 16.70 -2.29 -42.99
CA HIS A 441 17.53 -1.20 -43.52
C HIS A 441 18.97 -1.27 -42.99
N ASP A 442 19.14 -1.58 -41.72
CA ASP A 442 20.45 -1.72 -41.08
C ASP A 442 21.20 -2.94 -41.59
N VAL A 443 20.53 -4.07 -41.81
CA VAL A 443 21.09 -5.23 -42.49
C VAL A 443 21.63 -4.88 -43.89
N LEU A 444 20.87 -4.09 -44.66
CA LEU A 444 21.32 -3.61 -45.98
C LEU A 444 22.52 -2.67 -45.88
N THR A 445 22.58 -1.86 -44.85
CA THR A 445 23.70 -0.94 -44.57
C THR A 445 24.96 -1.71 -44.17
N LEU A 446 24.86 -2.72 -43.29
CA LEU A 446 25.96 -3.61 -42.93
C LEU A 446 26.57 -4.29 -44.15
N VAL A 447 25.72 -4.75 -45.10
CA VAL A 447 26.16 -5.39 -46.36
C VAL A 447 26.88 -4.37 -47.27
N ARG A 448 26.43 -3.12 -47.31
CA ARG A 448 27.07 -2.03 -48.12
C ARG A 448 28.45 -1.67 -47.58
N GLU A 449 28.55 -1.50 -46.25
CA GLU A 449 29.79 -1.12 -45.57
C GLU A 449 30.87 -2.20 -45.75
N GLU A 450 30.54 -3.48 -45.52
CA GLU A 450 31.49 -4.58 -45.71
C GLU A 450 31.90 -4.72 -47.19
N GLY A 451 31.01 -4.37 -48.13
CA GLY A 451 31.28 -4.38 -49.55
C GLY A 451 32.20 -3.26 -50.04
N ALA A 452 32.19 -2.10 -49.35
CA ALA A 452 32.99 -0.94 -49.72
C ALA A 452 34.52 -1.17 -49.49
N ASP A 453 34.88 -1.97 -48.50
CA ASP A 453 36.27 -2.16 -48.06
C ASP A 453 37.08 -3.19 -48.89
N LYS A 454 36.47 -3.92 -49.81
CA LYS A 454 37.14 -5.02 -50.51
C LYS A 454 37.18 -4.86 -52.04
N ARG A 455 38.33 -5.25 -52.66
CA ARG A 455 38.60 -5.30 -54.13
C ARG A 455 37.64 -6.24 -54.94
N THR A 456 36.53 -6.68 -54.35
CA THR A 456 35.50 -7.55 -54.92
C THR A 456 34.34 -6.78 -55.56
N THR A 457 34.51 -5.49 -55.84
CA THR A 457 33.51 -4.52 -56.35
C THR A 457 32.70 -5.05 -57.53
N ALA A 458 33.32 -5.80 -58.44
CA ALA A 458 32.61 -6.35 -59.61
C ALA A 458 31.60 -7.46 -59.27
N ARG A 459 31.87 -8.27 -58.19
CA ARG A 459 30.97 -9.36 -57.72
C ARG A 459 29.83 -8.80 -56.88
N PHE A 460 30.16 -7.79 -56.07
CA PHE A 460 29.18 -7.06 -55.27
C PHE A 460 28.14 -6.35 -56.14
N LEU A 461 28.60 -5.63 -57.18
CA LEU A 461 27.72 -4.95 -58.15
C LEU A 461 26.88 -5.92 -58.97
N ALA A 462 27.38 -7.14 -59.21
CA ALA A 462 26.66 -8.15 -59.98
C ALA A 462 25.47 -8.77 -59.23
N LEU A 463 25.54 -8.90 -57.91
CA LEU A 463 24.49 -9.48 -57.08
C LEU A 463 23.50 -8.45 -56.53
N GLY A 464 23.91 -7.19 -56.47
CA GLY A 464 23.14 -6.08 -55.90
C GLY A 464 23.03 -6.20 -54.38
N VAL A 465 22.92 -5.06 -53.71
CA VAL A 465 22.83 -4.96 -52.23
C VAL A 465 21.62 -5.70 -51.70
N ASN A 466 20.48 -5.62 -52.38
CA ASN A 466 19.24 -6.28 -51.93
C ASN A 466 19.35 -7.81 -51.93
N GLY A 467 19.97 -8.42 -52.93
CA GLY A 467 20.15 -9.87 -52.95
C GLY A 467 21.08 -10.39 -51.86
N LEU A 468 22.14 -9.64 -51.55
CA LEU A 468 23.06 -9.98 -50.47
C LEU A 468 22.43 -9.73 -49.07
N GLY A 469 21.61 -8.66 -48.93
CA GLY A 469 20.86 -8.40 -47.70
C GLY A 469 19.86 -9.50 -47.39
N ILE A 470 19.10 -9.97 -48.37
CA ILE A 470 18.19 -11.12 -48.22
C ILE A 470 18.97 -12.37 -47.83
N ALA A 471 20.11 -12.65 -48.49
CA ALA A 471 20.94 -13.79 -48.12
C ALA A 471 21.46 -13.71 -46.67
N LEU A 472 21.79 -12.50 -46.18
CA LEU A 472 22.19 -12.28 -44.79
C LEU A 472 21.02 -12.53 -43.83
N MET A 473 19.82 -12.00 -44.12
CA MET A 473 18.63 -12.28 -43.31
C MET A 473 18.33 -13.78 -43.20
N ILE A 474 18.42 -14.51 -44.31
CA ILE A 474 18.26 -15.97 -44.30
C ILE A 474 19.33 -16.66 -43.46
N VAL A 475 20.57 -16.21 -43.45
CA VAL A 475 21.65 -16.76 -42.63
C VAL A 475 21.45 -16.46 -41.14
N VAL A 476 20.95 -15.26 -40.81
CA VAL A 476 20.60 -14.89 -39.44
C VAL A 476 19.57 -15.87 -38.87
N PHE A 477 18.52 -16.18 -39.61
CA PHE A 477 17.45 -17.08 -39.19
C PHE A 477 17.81 -18.58 -39.28
N ALA A 478 18.95 -18.92 -39.79
CA ALA A 478 19.42 -20.32 -39.97
C ALA A 478 20.59 -20.70 -39.06
N HIS A 479 20.97 -19.83 -38.12
CA HIS A 479 22.23 -19.98 -37.36
C HIS A 479 22.37 -21.29 -36.58
N THR A 480 21.25 -21.90 -36.19
CA THR A 480 21.22 -23.20 -35.48
C THR A 480 20.80 -24.39 -36.36
N ALA A 481 20.91 -24.28 -37.68
CA ALA A 481 20.46 -25.33 -38.62
C ALA A 481 21.05 -26.72 -38.41
N GLY A 482 21.98 -26.91 -37.48
CA GLY A 482 22.48 -28.23 -37.07
C GLY A 482 21.53 -29.02 -36.17
N ALA A 483 20.45 -28.39 -35.65
CA ALA A 483 19.48 -29.00 -34.71
C ALA A 483 18.14 -29.39 -35.36
N LEU A 484 17.95 -29.16 -36.66
CA LEU A 484 16.69 -29.45 -37.35
C LEU A 484 16.52 -30.97 -37.56
N VAL A 485 15.58 -31.56 -36.81
CA VAL A 485 15.20 -32.99 -36.91
C VAL A 485 13.89 -33.10 -37.71
N GLY A 486 13.94 -33.69 -38.91
CA GLY A 486 12.76 -33.97 -39.73
C GLY A 486 12.95 -33.69 -41.23
N ALA A 487 12.05 -34.18 -42.09
CA ALA A 487 12.15 -34.04 -43.55
C ALA A 487 12.04 -32.56 -44.04
N GLU A 488 11.32 -31.72 -43.33
CA GLU A 488 11.22 -30.29 -43.63
C GLU A 488 12.50 -29.53 -43.23
N ALA A 489 13.19 -29.99 -42.19
CA ALA A 489 14.48 -29.50 -41.73
C ALA A 489 15.57 -29.60 -42.81
N GLY A 490 15.56 -30.63 -43.63
CA GLY A 490 16.54 -30.79 -44.71
C GLY A 490 16.43 -29.76 -45.80
N VAL A 491 15.24 -29.27 -46.10
CA VAL A 491 15.01 -28.25 -47.16
C VAL A 491 15.35 -26.85 -46.67
N ALA A 492 14.98 -26.51 -45.43
CA ALA A 492 15.33 -25.22 -44.80
C ALA A 492 16.85 -25.11 -44.60
N ALA A 493 17.50 -26.18 -44.12
CA ALA A 493 18.95 -26.23 -43.98
C ALA A 493 19.67 -26.10 -45.33
N GLY A 494 19.18 -26.73 -46.40
CA GLY A 494 19.72 -26.57 -47.73
C GLY A 494 19.62 -25.15 -48.26
N SER A 495 18.53 -24.46 -48.01
CA SER A 495 18.30 -23.07 -48.42
C SER A 495 19.20 -22.08 -47.67
N ALA A 496 19.44 -22.29 -46.39
CA ALA A 496 20.37 -21.48 -45.59
C ALA A 496 21.83 -21.71 -46.02
N VAL A 497 22.22 -22.94 -46.36
CA VAL A 497 23.56 -23.24 -46.87
C VAL A 497 23.81 -22.50 -48.20
N ILE A 498 22.81 -22.38 -49.06
CA ILE A 498 22.94 -21.59 -50.31
C ILE A 498 23.18 -20.11 -50.03
N GLY A 499 22.40 -19.50 -49.10
CA GLY A 499 22.59 -18.10 -48.65
C GLY A 499 23.99 -17.87 -48.08
N GLN A 500 24.43 -18.77 -47.19
CA GLN A 500 25.76 -18.74 -46.60
C GLN A 500 26.88 -18.83 -47.64
N LYS A 501 26.81 -19.83 -48.54
CA LYS A 501 27.79 -19.97 -49.64
C LYS A 501 27.85 -18.78 -50.58
N LEU A 502 26.70 -18.15 -50.82
CA LEU A 502 26.63 -16.92 -51.61
C LEU A 502 27.38 -15.77 -50.92
N LEU A 503 27.14 -15.54 -49.64
CA LEU A 503 27.81 -14.51 -48.84
C LEU A 503 29.30 -14.81 -48.68
N GLU A 504 29.68 -16.08 -48.39
CA GLU A 504 31.07 -16.51 -48.25
C GLU A 504 31.86 -16.27 -49.55
N ALA A 505 31.25 -16.48 -50.72
CA ALA A 505 31.88 -16.21 -51.99
C ALA A 505 32.17 -14.75 -52.28
N VAL A 506 31.41 -13.83 -51.66
CA VAL A 506 31.55 -12.37 -51.78
C VAL A 506 32.45 -11.79 -50.69
N PHE A 507 32.17 -12.12 -49.42
CA PHE A 507 32.78 -11.48 -48.25
C PHE A 507 33.83 -12.33 -47.56
N GLY A 508 33.78 -13.66 -47.74
CA GLY A 508 34.57 -14.63 -46.99
C GLY A 508 33.91 -15.07 -45.68
N ASP A 509 34.23 -16.27 -45.22
CA ASP A 509 33.59 -16.92 -44.08
C ASP A 509 33.58 -16.08 -42.78
N GLN A 510 34.71 -15.48 -42.39
CA GLN A 510 34.79 -14.66 -41.18
C GLN A 510 33.93 -13.40 -41.22
N ALA A 511 33.83 -12.76 -42.40
CA ALA A 511 33.02 -11.57 -42.56
C ALA A 511 31.51 -11.90 -42.45
N VAL A 512 31.10 -13.03 -43.07
CA VAL A 512 29.70 -13.49 -43.01
C VAL A 512 29.27 -13.79 -41.56
N ARG A 513 30.14 -14.46 -40.80
CA ARG A 513 29.84 -14.71 -39.36
C ARG A 513 29.69 -13.41 -38.57
N ARG A 514 30.57 -12.45 -38.75
CA ARG A 514 30.46 -11.14 -38.08
C ARG A 514 29.19 -10.37 -38.48
N LEU A 515 28.86 -10.38 -39.78
CA LEU A 515 27.64 -9.70 -40.27
C LEU A 515 26.39 -10.35 -39.72
N ALA A 516 26.31 -11.69 -39.74
CA ALA A 516 25.17 -12.42 -39.19
C ALA A 516 25.01 -12.19 -37.69
N GLU A 517 26.11 -12.21 -36.92
CA GLU A 517 26.09 -11.96 -35.47
C GLU A 517 25.63 -10.53 -35.15
N ARG A 518 26.13 -9.51 -35.86
CA ARG A 518 25.69 -8.12 -35.69
C ARG A 518 24.21 -7.94 -36.02
N ALA A 519 23.76 -8.49 -37.15
CA ALA A 519 22.36 -8.38 -37.55
C ALA A 519 21.43 -9.08 -36.57
N ARG A 520 21.86 -10.20 -35.99
CA ARG A 520 21.12 -10.93 -34.92
C ARG A 520 21.06 -10.11 -33.63
N GLN A 521 22.18 -9.58 -33.18
CA GLN A 521 22.24 -8.77 -31.96
C GLN A 521 21.38 -7.50 -32.09
N ASP A 522 21.37 -6.85 -33.25
CA ASP A 522 20.52 -5.69 -33.48
C ASP A 522 19.03 -6.06 -33.44
N LEU A 523 18.64 -7.18 -34.03
CA LEU A 523 17.27 -7.69 -33.92
C LEU A 523 16.87 -7.99 -32.47
N GLU A 524 17.75 -8.67 -31.72
CA GLU A 524 17.51 -9.01 -30.32
C GLU A 524 17.30 -7.77 -29.44
N VAL A 525 18.11 -6.72 -29.63
CA VAL A 525 17.95 -5.44 -28.92
C VAL A 525 16.60 -4.80 -29.24
N ARG A 526 16.20 -4.74 -30.52
CA ARG A 526 14.93 -4.14 -30.93
C ARG A 526 13.73 -4.89 -30.38
N VAL A 527 13.77 -6.24 -30.45
CA VAL A 527 12.71 -7.08 -29.87
C VAL A 527 12.59 -6.85 -28.37
N ARG A 528 13.71 -6.79 -27.67
CA ARG A 528 13.75 -6.51 -26.22
C ARG A 528 13.14 -5.16 -25.90
N GLU A 529 13.51 -4.10 -26.61
CA GLU A 529 12.96 -2.75 -26.42
C GLU A 529 11.44 -2.70 -26.64
N LEU A 530 10.93 -3.39 -27.66
CA LEU A 530 9.50 -3.49 -27.93
C LEU A 530 8.75 -4.17 -26.80
N LEU A 531 9.24 -5.34 -26.35
CA LEU A 531 8.61 -6.12 -25.28
C LEU A 531 8.75 -5.44 -23.92
N ASP A 532 9.86 -4.76 -23.64
CA ASP A 532 10.05 -3.96 -22.44
C ASP A 532 9.08 -2.75 -22.39
N THR A 533 8.71 -2.19 -23.54
CA THR A 533 7.69 -1.15 -23.61
C THR A 533 6.32 -1.68 -23.21
N GLU A 534 5.95 -2.88 -23.64
CA GLU A 534 4.71 -3.53 -23.21
C GLU A 534 4.75 -3.95 -21.73
N ARG A 535 5.89 -4.47 -21.25
CA ARG A 535 6.15 -4.79 -19.83
C ARG A 535 5.92 -3.57 -18.93
N ARG A 536 6.40 -2.39 -19.32
CA ARG A 536 6.27 -1.15 -18.54
C ARG A 536 4.82 -0.79 -18.24
N ARG A 537 3.87 -1.13 -19.07
CA ARG A 537 2.44 -0.88 -18.83
C ARG A 537 1.96 -1.49 -17.51
N TYR A 538 2.46 -2.67 -17.17
CA TYR A 538 2.18 -3.33 -15.89
C TYR A 538 2.98 -2.72 -14.74
N LEU A 539 4.27 -2.44 -14.98
CA LEU A 539 5.15 -1.89 -13.96
C LEU A 539 4.70 -0.50 -13.53
N ASP A 540 4.23 0.33 -14.45
CA ASP A 540 3.68 1.66 -14.17
C ASP A 540 2.45 1.59 -13.24
N VAL A 541 1.60 0.57 -13.39
CA VAL A 541 0.48 0.33 -12.48
C VAL A 541 0.98 0.02 -11.07
N LEU A 542 2.00 -0.84 -10.93
CA LEU A 542 2.58 -1.20 -9.64
C LEU A 542 3.32 -0.02 -8.98
N ASP A 543 4.07 0.73 -9.76
CA ASP A 543 4.84 1.89 -9.28
C ASP A 543 3.90 3.02 -8.82
N GLY A 544 2.74 3.16 -9.45
CA GLY A 544 1.68 4.08 -9.05
C GLY A 544 1.05 3.80 -7.68
N LEU A 545 1.25 2.60 -7.10
CA LEU A 545 0.70 2.23 -5.79
C LEU A 545 1.41 2.90 -4.61
N GLY A 546 2.62 3.43 -4.78
CA GLY A 546 3.41 4.03 -3.71
C GLY A 546 3.83 3.05 -2.60
N VAL A 547 3.89 1.75 -2.90
CA VAL A 547 4.31 0.71 -1.95
C VAL A 547 5.83 0.55 -2.03
N GLU A 548 6.52 0.88 -0.94
CA GLU A 548 7.98 0.78 -0.84
C GLU A 548 8.38 -0.31 0.16
N GLU A 549 9.40 -1.09 -0.16
CA GLU A 549 9.90 -2.19 0.69
C GLU A 549 10.45 -1.71 2.04
N GLY A 550 10.99 -0.48 2.11
CA GLY A 550 11.62 0.07 3.32
C GLY A 550 10.65 0.58 4.39
N HIS A 551 9.37 0.78 4.10
CA HIS A 551 8.42 1.37 5.04
C HIS A 551 8.20 0.49 6.29
N ALA A 552 8.09 -0.82 6.13
CA ALA A 552 7.93 -1.75 7.24
C ALA A 552 9.10 -1.66 8.26
N ASP A 553 10.33 -1.60 7.77
CA ASP A 553 11.51 -1.53 8.62
C ASP A 553 11.66 -0.16 9.29
N ARG A 554 11.27 0.92 8.60
CA ARG A 554 11.21 2.28 9.17
C ARG A 554 10.23 2.33 10.34
N ILE A 555 9.00 1.82 10.17
CA ILE A 555 8.00 1.76 11.26
C ILE A 555 8.55 1.00 12.45
N ARG A 556 9.14 -0.19 12.23
CA ARG A 556 9.70 -1.01 13.32
C ARG A 556 10.87 -0.35 14.02
N ALA A 557 11.72 0.36 13.29
CA ALA A 557 12.86 1.06 13.87
C ALA A 557 12.40 2.19 14.80
N VAL A 558 11.44 3.00 14.34
CA VAL A 558 10.91 4.11 15.14
C VAL A 558 10.06 3.60 16.32
N ALA A 559 9.29 2.53 16.16
CA ALA A 559 8.55 1.91 17.26
C ALA A 559 9.49 1.41 18.37
N ARG A 560 10.61 0.79 18.02
CA ARG A 560 11.65 0.41 18.98
C ARG A 560 12.27 1.61 19.67
N GLU A 561 12.58 2.67 18.94
CA GLU A 561 13.09 3.90 19.54
C GLU A 561 12.12 4.49 20.57
N VAL A 562 10.83 4.49 20.28
CA VAL A 562 9.78 4.91 21.22
C VAL A 562 9.80 4.04 22.49
N ASP A 563 9.89 2.73 22.34
CA ASP A 563 9.97 1.81 23.48
C ASP A 563 11.27 1.99 24.29
N ASP A 564 12.41 2.18 23.65
CA ASP A 564 13.69 2.41 24.33
C ASP A 564 13.66 3.68 25.19
N ILE A 565 13.12 4.78 24.67
CA ILE A 565 12.94 6.04 25.43
C ILE A 565 11.98 5.82 26.58
N ARG A 566 10.89 5.07 26.39
CA ARG A 566 9.93 4.76 27.44
C ARG A 566 10.55 3.94 28.56
N PHE A 567 11.31 2.90 28.24
CA PHE A 567 12.01 2.06 29.24
C PHE A 567 13.05 2.85 30.02
N ALA A 568 13.86 3.68 29.36
CA ALA A 568 14.82 4.55 30.02
C ALA A 568 14.15 5.53 30.99
N ALA A 569 12.95 6.04 30.67
CA ALA A 569 12.19 6.91 31.55
C ALA A 569 11.64 6.18 32.79
N VAL A 570 11.26 4.90 32.67
CA VAL A 570 10.81 4.06 33.78
C VAL A 570 11.99 3.72 34.71
N GLU A 571 13.15 3.36 34.16
CA GLU A 571 14.35 3.07 34.96
C GLU A 571 14.84 4.31 35.73
N ALA A 572 14.83 5.49 35.09
CA ALA A 572 15.19 6.73 35.76
C ALA A 572 14.23 7.12 36.89
N ALA A 573 12.95 6.74 36.78
CA ALA A 573 11.95 6.97 37.83
C ALA A 573 12.06 5.94 39.00
N ALA A 574 12.61 4.75 38.75
CA ALA A 574 12.81 3.70 39.75
C ALA A 574 14.14 3.83 40.52
N SER A 575 15.09 4.62 40.00
CA SER A 575 16.37 4.85 40.68
C SER A 575 16.19 5.85 41.84
N PRO A 576 16.64 5.53 43.08
CA PRO A 576 16.55 6.47 44.19
C PRO A 576 17.40 7.72 43.88
N PRO A 577 16.98 8.92 44.34
CA PRO A 577 17.76 10.14 44.15
C PRO A 577 19.15 9.94 44.76
N GLU A 578 20.19 10.26 43.98
CA GLU A 578 21.57 10.31 44.54
C GLU A 578 21.58 11.23 45.76
N PRO A 579 22.16 10.81 46.86
CA PRO A 579 22.27 11.68 48.04
C PRO A 579 23.07 12.92 47.65
N GLU A 580 22.48 14.12 47.79
CA GLU A 580 23.18 15.39 47.66
C GLU A 580 24.45 15.30 48.54
N GLU A 581 25.62 15.26 47.93
CA GLU A 581 26.89 15.46 48.63
C GLU A 581 26.80 16.84 49.30
N SER A 582 26.58 16.83 50.58
CA SER A 582 26.66 18.02 51.45
C SER A 582 28.06 18.56 51.33
N ALA A 583 28.20 19.59 50.51
CA ALA A 583 29.42 20.43 50.52
C ALA A 583 29.53 21.11 51.87
N THR A 584 30.42 20.61 52.69
CA THR A 584 30.95 21.28 53.88
C THR A 584 32.00 22.29 53.48
#